data_d4dca8b454afe12a7b5158b3db96e88e
#
_entry.id   d4dca8b454afe12a7b5158b3db96e88e
#
_cell.length_a   1.000
_cell.length_b   1.000
_cell.length_c   1.000
_cell.angle_alpha   90.00
_cell.angle_beta   90.00
_cell.angle_gamma   90.00
#
_symmetry.space_group_name_H-M   'P 1'
#
loop_
_entity.id
_entity.type
_entity.pdbx_description
1 polymer ?
#
loop_
_entity_poly.entity_id
_entity_poly.type
_entity_poly.pdbx_seq_one_letter_code
_entity_poly.pdbx_strand_id
1 'polypeptide(L)'
;MNIIFSELNKALGYNPSLLTILIFEKEVKNIIRYDNFFKDLEKFADLEKISFQKKISMINKINTGKIQLITPLCPDYEHVKVAMGLYKYTFNKLNEGVGLIGKRLMKIIEKIHTIFRKYDIKFEHILYYGDFESYSKEILIRTKETEKSFLKKLCNSKRKIQKVCPIGTDVQLLVQSLSTKKNFINMCKKNEVKLIKELKKNINFKKNISEISVSRASLYSSWFPNLDESEYEKIVIKQGAEYASMGKLFIENFKHPIVLGLDHPKMGLFYSVFSDLTAIYGRPKYV
;
A
#
# COMPACT_ATOMS: atom_id res chain seq x y z
N MET A 1 1.10 29.04 19.77
CA MET A 1 0.74 29.60 18.44
C MET A 1 1.91 30.28 17.76
N ASN A 2 2.62 31.22 18.41
CA ASN A 2 3.75 31.95 17.81
C ASN A 2 4.94 31.10 17.31
N ILE A 3 5.25 29.98 17.95
CA ILE A 3 6.37 29.11 17.55
C ILE A 3 6.09 28.39 16.22
N ILE A 4 4.85 27.94 16.01
CA ILE A 4 4.44 27.26 14.76
C ILE A 4 4.47 28.24 13.59
N PHE A 5 4.04 29.49 13.79
CA PHE A 5 4.11 30.53 12.78
C PHE A 5 5.54 30.91 12.42
N SER A 6 6.46 30.98 13.41
CA SER A 6 7.87 31.28 13.19
C SER A 6 8.58 30.22 12.34
N GLU A 7 8.32 28.93 12.62
CA GLU A 7 8.91 27.84 11.85
C GLU A 7 8.34 27.76 10.42
N LEU A 8 7.07 28.13 10.24
CA LEU A 8 6.45 28.11 8.92
C LEU A 8 6.92 29.27 8.04
N ASN A 9 7.06 30.47 8.58
CA ASN A 9 7.63 31.61 7.85
C ASN A 9 9.06 31.29 7.38
N LYS A 10 9.84 30.55 8.18
CA LYS A 10 11.15 30.03 7.75
C LYS A 10 11.06 28.99 6.64
N ALA A 11 10.04 28.12 6.68
CA ALA A 11 9.89 27.04 5.70
C ALA A 11 9.32 27.51 4.35
N LEU A 12 8.51 28.58 4.36
CA LEU A 12 7.85 29.10 3.15
C LEU A 12 8.64 30.24 2.47
N GLY A 13 9.60 30.86 3.13
CA GLY A 13 10.52 31.87 2.54
C GLY A 13 9.87 33.15 2.02
N TYR A 14 8.57 33.41 2.31
CA TYR A 14 7.87 34.63 1.90
C TYR A 14 6.78 35.03 2.90
N ASN A 15 6.35 36.29 2.83
CA ASN A 15 5.30 36.84 3.69
C ASN A 15 3.93 36.46 3.11
N PRO A 16 3.19 35.50 3.71
CA PRO A 16 1.96 34.98 3.12
C PRO A 16 0.85 36.06 3.14
N SER A 17 -0.01 36.03 2.10
CA SER A 17 -1.21 36.87 2.07
C SER A 17 -2.15 36.55 3.24
N LEU A 18 -3.02 37.50 3.64
CA LEU A 18 -4.02 37.27 4.71
C LEU A 18 -4.87 36.03 4.45
N LEU A 19 -5.23 35.78 3.19
CA LEU A 19 -5.98 34.58 2.77
C LEU A 19 -5.18 33.30 3.01
N THR A 20 -3.88 33.30 2.71
CA THR A 20 -2.97 32.17 2.96
C THR A 20 -2.86 31.89 4.47
N ILE A 21 -2.80 32.94 5.30
CA ILE A 21 -2.77 32.84 6.77
C ILE A 21 -4.07 32.20 7.27
N LEU A 22 -5.23 32.65 6.80
CA LEU A 22 -6.55 32.14 7.22
C LEU A 22 -6.76 30.68 6.81
N ILE A 23 -6.38 30.32 5.58
CA ILE A 23 -6.42 28.93 5.12
C ILE A 23 -5.54 28.06 6.00
N PHE A 24 -4.33 28.52 6.28
CA PHE A 24 -3.38 27.83 7.12
C PHE A 24 -3.85 27.66 8.56
N GLU A 25 -4.44 28.70 9.19
CA GLU A 25 -5.03 28.57 10.53
C GLU A 25 -6.15 27.53 10.58
N LYS A 26 -6.98 27.47 9.55
CA LYS A 26 -8.03 26.45 9.44
C LYS A 26 -7.45 25.04 9.38
N GLU A 27 -6.40 24.85 8.59
CA GLU A 27 -5.73 23.55 8.45
C GLU A 27 -5.01 23.13 9.74
N VAL A 28 -4.33 24.06 10.41
CA VAL A 28 -3.70 23.81 11.72
C VAL A 28 -4.74 23.44 12.78
N LYS A 29 -5.88 24.15 12.84
CA LYS A 29 -6.98 23.79 13.76
C LYS A 29 -7.52 22.39 13.48
N ASN A 30 -7.66 22.02 12.20
CA ASN A 30 -8.08 20.68 11.81
C ASN A 30 -7.05 19.62 12.21
N ILE A 31 -5.75 19.88 12.03
CA ILE A 31 -4.70 18.95 12.45
C ILE A 31 -4.71 18.76 13.97
N ILE A 32 -4.83 19.84 14.75
CA ILE A 32 -4.91 19.75 16.21
C ILE A 32 -6.12 18.91 16.64
N ARG A 33 -7.28 19.11 16.01
CA ARG A 33 -8.49 18.30 16.27
C ARG A 33 -8.26 16.81 16.05
N TYR A 34 -7.50 16.44 15.02
CA TYR A 34 -7.23 15.05 14.66
C TYR A 34 -5.87 14.53 15.16
N ASP A 35 -5.11 15.32 15.95
CA ASP A 35 -3.78 14.90 16.40
C ASP A 35 -3.81 13.57 17.18
N ASN A 36 -4.79 13.41 18.08
CA ASN A 36 -4.97 12.16 18.81
C ASN A 36 -5.36 10.99 17.89
N PHE A 37 -6.16 11.25 16.85
CA PHE A 37 -6.48 10.25 15.84
C PHE A 37 -5.22 9.76 15.12
N PHE A 38 -4.33 10.67 14.69
CA PHE A 38 -3.09 10.29 14.04
C PHE A 38 -2.11 9.60 14.99
N LYS A 39 -2.02 10.04 16.24
CA LYS A 39 -1.22 9.36 17.29
C LYS A 39 -1.71 7.92 17.50
N ASP A 40 -3.02 7.72 17.56
CA ASP A 40 -3.58 6.37 17.70
C ASP A 40 -3.31 5.50 16.46
N LEU A 41 -3.42 6.05 15.25
CA LEU A 41 -3.08 5.31 14.04
C LEU A 41 -1.60 4.89 14.03
N GLU A 42 -0.68 5.81 14.32
CA GLU A 42 0.75 5.56 14.35
C GLU A 42 1.11 4.53 15.45
N LYS A 43 0.52 4.65 16.63
CA LYS A 43 0.84 3.83 17.80
C LYS A 43 0.16 2.46 17.79
N PHE A 44 -1.16 2.43 17.58
CA PHE A 44 -1.96 1.21 17.77
C PHE A 44 -2.15 0.40 16.50
N ALA A 45 -2.11 1.03 15.34
CA ALA A 45 -2.16 0.35 14.05
C ALA A 45 -0.78 0.00 13.50
N ASP A 46 0.29 0.30 14.26
CA ASP A 46 1.69 0.00 13.89
C ASP A 46 2.07 0.63 12.53
N LEU A 47 1.55 1.83 12.28
CA LEU A 47 1.80 2.58 11.06
C LEU A 47 3.09 3.40 11.18
N GLU A 48 3.75 3.67 10.05
CA GLU A 48 4.84 4.63 10.02
C GLU A 48 4.33 6.05 10.34
N LYS A 49 5.23 6.89 10.84
CA LYS A 49 4.90 8.31 11.12
C LYS A 49 4.32 8.98 9.89
N ILE A 50 3.08 9.45 10.02
CA ILE A 50 2.34 10.06 8.91
C ILE A 50 2.85 11.50 8.71
N SER A 51 3.37 11.80 7.51
CA SER A 51 3.87 13.15 7.21
C SER A 51 2.76 14.20 7.30
N PHE A 52 3.15 15.44 7.50
CA PHE A 52 2.23 16.59 7.60
C PHE A 52 1.31 16.70 6.37
N GLN A 53 1.86 16.58 5.16
CA GLN A 53 1.08 16.63 3.91
C GLN A 53 0.05 15.51 3.83
N LYS A 54 0.40 14.31 4.27
CA LYS A 54 -0.54 13.19 4.32
C LYS A 54 -1.64 13.42 5.36
N LYS A 55 -1.32 14.01 6.52
CA LYS A 55 -2.32 14.38 7.54
C LYS A 55 -3.32 15.38 6.97
N ILE A 56 -2.87 16.44 6.31
CA ILE A 56 -3.74 17.43 5.64
C ILE A 56 -4.62 16.73 4.59
N SER A 57 -4.02 15.94 3.70
CA SER A 57 -4.77 15.23 2.66
C SER A 57 -5.85 14.31 3.24
N MET A 58 -5.54 13.60 4.33
CA MET A 58 -6.53 12.75 5.02
C MET A 58 -7.65 13.57 5.65
N ILE A 59 -7.32 14.67 6.36
CA ILE A 59 -8.32 15.55 6.99
C ILE A 59 -9.26 16.11 5.94
N ASN A 60 -8.74 16.58 4.81
CA ASN A 60 -9.56 17.11 3.72
C ASN A 60 -10.53 16.04 3.20
N LYS A 61 -10.08 14.80 3.02
CA LYS A 61 -10.94 13.69 2.61
C LYS A 61 -11.99 13.33 3.68
N ILE A 62 -11.60 13.29 4.95
CA ILE A 62 -12.52 13.03 6.08
C ILE A 62 -13.61 14.09 6.14
N ASN A 63 -13.25 15.36 5.96
CA ASN A 63 -14.20 16.48 6.01
C ASN A 63 -15.18 16.51 4.82
N THR A 64 -14.90 15.78 3.73
CA THR A 64 -15.83 15.63 2.60
C THR A 64 -16.93 14.60 2.86
N GLY A 65 -16.85 13.83 3.93
CA GLY A 65 -17.85 12.84 4.34
C GLY A 65 -17.28 11.43 4.45
N LYS A 66 -17.86 10.47 3.72
CA LYS A 66 -17.45 9.07 3.78
C LYS A 66 -16.20 8.82 2.92
N ILE A 67 -15.14 8.32 3.53
CA ILE A 67 -13.91 7.95 2.84
C ILE A 67 -13.89 6.48 2.43
N GLN A 68 -13.07 6.14 1.43
CA GLN A 68 -12.81 4.77 1.03
C GLN A 68 -11.41 4.36 1.54
N LEU A 69 -11.38 3.47 2.54
CA LEU A 69 -10.15 2.79 2.93
C LEU A 69 -9.90 1.63 1.97
N ILE A 70 -8.73 1.58 1.40
CA ILE A 70 -8.35 0.55 0.44
C ILE A 70 -7.10 -0.16 0.96
N THR A 71 -7.18 -1.47 1.15
CA THR A 71 -6.03 -2.28 1.51
C THR A 71 -5.73 -3.27 0.38
N PRO A 72 -4.68 -3.05 -0.40
CA PRO A 72 -4.17 -4.07 -1.30
C PRO A 72 -3.55 -5.21 -0.50
N LEU A 73 -3.84 -6.43 -0.90
CA LEU A 73 -3.30 -7.65 -0.32
C LEU A 73 -2.78 -8.55 -1.42
N CYS A 74 -1.48 -8.86 -1.38
CA CYS A 74 -0.91 -9.86 -2.26
C CYS A 74 -1.37 -11.26 -1.86
N PRO A 75 -1.49 -12.20 -2.81
CA PRO A 75 -1.69 -13.61 -2.52
C PRO A 75 -0.61 -14.14 -1.57
N ASP A 76 -1.03 -14.95 -0.60
CA ASP A 76 -0.10 -15.60 0.31
C ASP A 76 0.34 -16.96 -0.27
N TYR A 77 1.58 -17.33 0.03
CA TYR A 77 2.16 -18.60 -0.43
C TYR A 77 2.49 -19.48 0.75
N GLU A 78 2.61 -20.77 0.50
CA GLU A 78 3.06 -21.71 1.52
C GLU A 78 4.44 -21.33 2.05
N HIS A 79 4.61 -21.47 3.33
CA HIS A 79 5.88 -21.21 4.02
C HIS A 79 6.29 -22.42 4.87
N VAL A 80 7.58 -22.62 4.99
CA VAL A 80 8.18 -23.66 5.82
C VAL A 80 8.78 -23.01 7.07
N LYS A 81 8.49 -23.59 8.22
CA LYS A 81 9.13 -23.19 9.47
C LYS A 81 10.60 -23.60 9.40
N VAL A 82 11.48 -22.62 9.52
CA VAL A 82 12.92 -22.82 9.68
C VAL A 82 13.31 -22.65 11.16
N ALA A 83 14.57 -22.92 11.50
CA ALA A 83 15.05 -22.86 12.89
C ALA A 83 14.68 -21.54 13.60
N MET A 84 14.53 -21.57 14.90
CA MET A 84 14.19 -20.42 15.77
C MET A 84 12.82 -19.75 15.51
N GLY A 85 11.84 -20.47 15.00
CA GLY A 85 10.50 -19.92 14.77
C GLY A 85 10.38 -19.00 13.56
N LEU A 86 11.42 -18.84 12.77
CA LEU A 86 11.37 -18.12 11.51
C LEU A 86 10.65 -18.94 10.45
N TYR A 87 9.99 -18.24 9.52
CA TYR A 87 9.30 -18.84 8.38
C TYR A 87 9.97 -18.37 7.09
N LYS A 88 10.21 -19.32 6.19
CA LYS A 88 10.69 -19.08 4.83
C LYS A 88 9.56 -19.39 3.84
N TYR A 89 9.22 -18.45 2.97
CA TYR A 89 8.29 -18.70 1.89
C TYR A 89 8.91 -19.60 0.85
N THR A 90 8.18 -20.63 0.46
CA THR A 90 8.62 -21.52 -0.63
C THR A 90 8.22 -20.98 -2.00
N PHE A 91 7.15 -20.18 -2.05
CA PHE A 91 6.54 -19.64 -3.27
C PHE A 91 6.20 -20.67 -4.35
N ASN A 92 6.25 -21.95 -3.99
CA ASN A 92 5.98 -23.04 -4.92
C ASN A 92 4.49 -23.41 -4.99
N LYS A 93 3.71 -22.90 -4.04
CA LYS A 93 2.28 -23.20 -3.96
C LYS A 93 1.54 -22.05 -3.29
N LEU A 94 0.41 -21.67 -3.90
CA LEU A 94 -0.48 -20.69 -3.33
C LEU A 94 -1.16 -21.24 -2.06
N ASN A 95 -1.14 -20.45 -1.01
CA ASN A 95 -1.90 -20.76 0.20
C ASN A 95 -3.38 -20.42 -0.02
N GLU A 96 -4.21 -21.45 -0.11
CA GLU A 96 -5.67 -21.28 -0.27
C GLU A 96 -6.39 -20.94 1.06
N GLY A 97 -5.67 -20.46 2.05
CA GLY A 97 -6.18 -20.01 3.34
C GLY A 97 -6.00 -18.52 3.56
N VAL A 98 -6.20 -18.13 4.82
CA VAL A 98 -5.93 -16.74 5.24
C VAL A 98 -4.44 -16.53 5.46
N GLY A 99 -3.65 -17.60 5.61
CA GLY A 99 -2.23 -17.54 5.88
C GLY A 99 -1.86 -16.84 7.20
N LEU A 100 -0.56 -16.81 7.49
CA LEU A 100 -0.05 -16.15 8.69
C LEU A 100 -0.10 -14.61 8.54
N ILE A 101 0.30 -14.12 7.36
CA ILE A 101 0.27 -12.68 7.04
C ILE A 101 -1.16 -12.17 7.04
N GLY A 102 -2.09 -12.88 6.40
CA GLY A 102 -3.49 -12.49 6.37
C GLY A 102 -4.11 -12.40 7.76
N LYS A 103 -3.85 -13.34 8.67
CA LYS A 103 -4.34 -13.29 10.05
C LYS A 103 -3.84 -12.06 10.82
N ARG A 104 -2.57 -11.67 10.62
CA ARG A 104 -1.99 -10.47 11.23
C ARG A 104 -2.60 -9.21 10.62
N LEU A 105 -2.75 -9.18 9.32
CA LEU A 105 -3.38 -8.08 8.61
C LEU A 105 -4.81 -7.83 9.11
N MET A 106 -5.62 -8.89 9.30
CA MET A 106 -6.97 -8.76 9.83
C MET A 106 -6.99 -8.07 11.20
N LYS A 107 -6.05 -8.41 12.09
CA LYS A 107 -5.92 -7.74 13.41
C LYS A 107 -5.56 -6.26 13.28
N ILE A 108 -4.70 -5.90 12.32
CA ILE A 108 -4.34 -4.50 12.07
C ILE A 108 -5.54 -3.74 11.51
N ILE A 109 -6.25 -4.31 10.56
CA ILE A 109 -7.48 -3.74 9.98
C ILE A 109 -8.53 -3.51 11.07
N GLU A 110 -8.73 -4.46 11.96
CA GLU A 110 -9.66 -4.31 13.09
C GLU A 110 -9.29 -3.16 14.02
N LYS A 111 -8.00 -3.01 14.35
CA LYS A 111 -7.50 -1.87 15.12
C LYS A 111 -7.75 -0.54 14.39
N ILE A 112 -7.47 -0.48 13.09
CA ILE A 112 -7.74 0.70 12.27
C ILE A 112 -9.23 1.04 12.31
N HIS A 113 -10.13 0.06 12.12
CA HIS A 113 -11.57 0.28 12.21
C HIS A 113 -11.99 0.83 13.57
N THR A 114 -11.43 0.28 14.64
CA THR A 114 -11.69 0.74 16.01
C THR A 114 -11.27 2.20 16.20
N ILE A 115 -10.10 2.58 15.68
CA ILE A 115 -9.62 3.96 15.75
C ILE A 115 -10.54 4.88 14.94
N PHE A 116 -10.88 4.54 13.70
CA PHE A 116 -11.77 5.37 12.88
C PHE A 116 -13.15 5.58 13.55
N ARG A 117 -13.72 4.52 14.12
CA ARG A 117 -15.00 4.61 14.85
C ARG A 117 -14.88 5.45 16.13
N LYS A 118 -13.78 5.32 16.88
CA LYS A 118 -13.51 6.13 18.09
C LYS A 118 -13.56 7.64 17.82
N TYR A 119 -13.19 8.07 16.61
CA TYR A 119 -13.18 9.47 16.21
C TYR A 119 -14.34 9.86 15.29
N ASP A 120 -15.40 9.04 15.23
CA ASP A 120 -16.62 9.25 14.42
C ASP A 120 -16.33 9.46 12.93
N ILE A 121 -15.25 8.86 12.42
CA ILE A 121 -14.89 8.97 11.02
C ILE A 121 -15.66 7.91 10.23
N LYS A 122 -16.47 8.36 9.27
CA LYS A 122 -17.25 7.47 8.39
C LYS A 122 -16.37 6.93 7.28
N PHE A 123 -16.35 5.62 7.09
CA PHE A 123 -15.56 4.97 6.06
C PHE A 123 -16.25 3.72 5.48
N GLU A 124 -15.87 3.38 4.26
CA GLU A 124 -16.00 2.05 3.68
C GLU A 124 -14.61 1.44 3.61
N HIS A 125 -14.49 0.15 3.82
CA HIS A 125 -13.21 -0.53 3.68
C HIS A 125 -13.30 -1.64 2.65
N ILE A 126 -12.44 -1.57 1.63
CA ILE A 126 -12.32 -2.56 0.58
C ILE A 126 -10.90 -3.15 0.62
N LEU A 127 -10.82 -4.45 0.76
CA LEU A 127 -9.59 -5.20 0.63
C LEU A 127 -9.49 -5.74 -0.79
N TYR A 128 -8.50 -5.29 -1.54
CA TYR A 128 -8.23 -5.75 -2.89
C TYR A 128 -7.20 -6.87 -2.88
N TYR A 129 -7.66 -8.09 -3.17
CA TYR A 129 -6.81 -9.25 -3.30
C TYR A 129 -6.22 -9.29 -4.71
N GLY A 130 -4.87 -9.39 -4.78
CA GLY A 130 -4.12 -9.20 -6.02
C GLY A 130 -4.23 -10.36 -6.98
N ASP A 131 -5.22 -10.34 -7.87
CA ASP A 131 -5.41 -11.33 -8.92
C ASP A 131 -4.49 -11.14 -10.14
N PHE A 132 -3.75 -10.03 -10.19
CA PHE A 132 -2.77 -9.75 -11.25
C PHE A 132 -1.60 -10.75 -11.27
N GLU A 133 -1.29 -11.40 -10.16
CA GLU A 133 -0.27 -12.46 -10.10
C GLU A 133 -0.64 -13.68 -10.98
N SER A 134 -1.94 -13.92 -11.23
CA SER A 134 -2.39 -14.94 -12.18
C SER A 134 -1.96 -14.69 -13.63
N TYR A 135 -1.48 -13.47 -13.92
CA TYR A 135 -1.01 -13.09 -15.25
C TYR A 135 0.52 -13.15 -15.38
N SER A 136 1.24 -13.41 -14.29
CA SER A 136 2.70 -13.53 -14.27
C SER A 136 3.14 -14.92 -14.70
N LYS A 137 3.81 -15.00 -15.85
CA LYS A 137 4.36 -16.27 -16.35
C LYS A 137 5.33 -16.92 -15.36
N GLU A 138 6.17 -16.10 -14.70
CA GLU A 138 7.14 -16.58 -13.72
C GLU A 138 6.45 -17.22 -12.52
N ILE A 139 5.37 -16.63 -12.03
CA ILE A 139 4.60 -17.18 -10.91
C ILE A 139 3.89 -18.49 -11.33
N LEU A 140 3.25 -18.51 -12.50
CA LEU A 140 2.55 -19.69 -13.00
C LEU A 140 3.49 -20.88 -13.23
N ILE A 141 4.68 -20.64 -13.78
CA ILE A 141 5.70 -21.70 -13.97
C ILE A 141 6.15 -22.23 -12.61
N ARG A 142 6.43 -21.35 -11.64
CA ARG A 142 6.92 -21.76 -10.33
C ARG A 142 5.88 -22.53 -9.53
N THR A 143 4.63 -22.08 -9.55
CA THR A 143 3.52 -22.74 -8.86
C THR A 143 2.99 -23.95 -9.61
N LYS A 144 3.48 -24.22 -10.83
CA LYS A 144 2.99 -25.28 -11.74
C LYS A 144 1.48 -25.17 -12.01
N GLU A 145 1.01 -23.93 -12.12
CA GLU A 145 -0.42 -23.63 -12.32
C GLU A 145 -0.66 -23.08 -13.72
N THR A 146 -1.88 -23.27 -14.20
CA THR A 146 -2.42 -22.49 -15.31
C THR A 146 -3.06 -21.21 -14.77
N GLU A 147 -3.21 -20.17 -15.59
CA GLU A 147 -3.92 -18.94 -15.20
C GLU A 147 -5.30 -19.25 -14.62
N LYS A 148 -6.06 -20.13 -15.27
CA LYS A 148 -7.41 -20.53 -14.84
C LYS A 148 -7.41 -21.22 -13.48
N SER A 149 -6.48 -22.14 -13.25
CA SER A 149 -6.36 -22.88 -12.00
C SER A 149 -5.92 -21.96 -10.86
N PHE A 150 -4.92 -21.10 -11.10
CA PHE A 150 -4.44 -20.12 -10.14
C PHE A 150 -5.56 -19.15 -9.74
N LEU A 151 -6.30 -18.60 -10.71
CA LEU A 151 -7.42 -17.70 -10.45
C LEU A 151 -8.54 -18.39 -9.65
N LYS A 152 -8.84 -19.66 -9.92
CA LYS A 152 -9.81 -20.44 -9.12
C LYS A 152 -9.37 -20.52 -7.64
N LYS A 153 -8.08 -20.76 -7.39
CA LYS A 153 -7.52 -20.78 -6.03
C LYS A 153 -7.59 -19.41 -5.36
N LEU A 154 -7.30 -18.33 -6.09
CA LEU A 154 -7.47 -16.97 -5.58
C LEU A 154 -8.93 -16.68 -5.18
N CYS A 155 -9.89 -17.09 -5.99
CA CYS A 155 -11.31 -16.96 -5.64
C CYS A 155 -11.67 -17.73 -4.36
N ASN A 156 -11.10 -18.91 -4.16
CA ASN A 156 -11.30 -19.68 -2.92
C ASN A 156 -10.68 -18.98 -1.71
N SER A 157 -9.44 -18.46 -1.85
CA SER A 157 -8.78 -17.67 -0.82
C SER A 157 -9.55 -16.42 -0.49
N LYS A 158 -10.02 -15.67 -1.50
CA LYS A 158 -10.89 -14.51 -1.32
C LYS A 158 -12.10 -14.82 -0.43
N ARG A 159 -12.82 -15.92 -0.71
CA ARG A 159 -13.99 -16.33 0.08
C ARG A 159 -13.63 -16.65 1.52
N LYS A 160 -12.47 -17.25 1.78
CA LYS A 160 -11.99 -17.55 3.14
C LYS A 160 -11.56 -16.27 3.86
N ILE A 161 -10.88 -15.36 3.18
CA ILE A 161 -10.49 -14.06 3.71
C ILE A 161 -11.74 -13.25 4.09
N GLN A 162 -12.75 -13.18 3.21
CA GLN A 162 -14.01 -12.49 3.49
C GLN A 162 -14.68 -12.95 4.80
N LYS A 163 -14.60 -14.26 5.11
CA LYS A 163 -15.20 -14.82 6.35
C LYS A 163 -14.49 -14.39 7.64
N VAL A 164 -13.24 -13.99 7.56
CA VAL A 164 -12.40 -13.60 8.72
C VAL A 164 -12.09 -12.12 8.75
N CYS A 165 -12.49 -11.38 7.74
CA CYS A 165 -12.36 -9.93 7.72
C CYS A 165 -13.22 -9.27 8.81
N PRO A 166 -12.73 -8.18 9.41
CA PRO A 166 -13.54 -7.36 10.29
C PRO A 166 -14.85 -6.91 9.63
N ILE A 167 -15.92 -6.82 10.41
CA ILE A 167 -17.23 -6.37 9.94
C ILE A 167 -17.11 -5.00 9.27
N GLY A 168 -17.68 -4.87 8.07
CA GLY A 168 -17.61 -3.65 7.27
C GLY A 168 -16.40 -3.60 6.30
N THR A 169 -15.68 -4.73 6.16
CA THR A 169 -14.66 -4.90 5.09
C THR A 169 -15.22 -5.76 3.98
N ASP A 170 -15.23 -5.24 2.76
CA ASP A 170 -15.50 -6.03 1.54
C ASP A 170 -14.20 -6.53 0.93
N VAL A 171 -14.19 -7.75 0.41
CA VAL A 171 -13.02 -8.35 -0.24
C VAL A 171 -13.30 -8.54 -1.73
N GLN A 172 -12.49 -7.93 -2.57
CA GLN A 172 -12.64 -7.99 -4.01
C GLN A 172 -11.35 -8.46 -4.70
N LEU A 173 -11.45 -9.00 -5.90
CA LEU A 173 -10.31 -9.23 -6.77
C LEU A 173 -9.99 -7.93 -7.52
N LEU A 174 -8.75 -7.48 -7.44
CA LEU A 174 -8.36 -6.14 -7.86
C LEU A 174 -8.64 -5.88 -9.35
N VAL A 175 -8.04 -6.69 -10.22
CA VAL A 175 -8.15 -6.45 -11.66
C VAL A 175 -9.55 -6.77 -12.17
N GLN A 176 -10.16 -7.86 -11.70
CA GLN A 176 -11.52 -8.22 -12.12
C GLN A 176 -12.58 -7.19 -11.72
N SER A 177 -12.35 -6.47 -10.60
CA SER A 177 -13.31 -5.48 -10.12
C SER A 177 -13.10 -4.08 -10.72
N LEU A 178 -11.85 -3.68 -10.98
CA LEU A 178 -11.52 -2.30 -11.35
C LEU A 178 -11.06 -2.12 -12.79
N SER A 179 -10.77 -3.21 -13.51
CA SER A 179 -10.18 -3.12 -14.83
C SER A 179 -10.43 -4.38 -15.66
N THR A 180 -9.74 -4.50 -16.78
CA THR A 180 -9.58 -5.73 -17.53
C THR A 180 -8.11 -6.16 -17.50
N LYS A 181 -7.84 -7.46 -17.66
CA LYS A 181 -6.46 -7.99 -17.77
C LYS A 181 -5.63 -7.19 -18.78
N LYS A 182 -6.17 -6.95 -19.99
CA LYS A 182 -5.47 -6.23 -21.06
C LYS A 182 -5.12 -4.81 -20.65
N ASN A 183 -6.06 -4.09 -20.05
CA ASN A 183 -5.86 -2.70 -19.63
C ASN A 183 -4.83 -2.63 -18.49
N PHE A 184 -4.94 -3.52 -17.49
CA PHE A 184 -3.99 -3.55 -16.38
C PHE A 184 -2.56 -3.82 -16.84
N ILE A 185 -2.34 -4.84 -17.67
CA ILE A 185 -1.02 -5.17 -18.24
C ILE A 185 -0.46 -3.99 -19.04
N ASN A 186 -1.29 -3.32 -19.85
CA ASN A 186 -0.86 -2.14 -20.61
C ASN A 186 -0.49 -0.97 -19.70
N MET A 187 -1.22 -0.76 -18.60
CA MET A 187 -0.87 0.25 -17.60
C MET A 187 0.46 -0.06 -16.92
N CYS A 188 0.70 -1.30 -16.52
CA CYS A 188 1.97 -1.73 -15.94
C CYS A 188 3.14 -1.45 -16.88
N LYS A 189 3.06 -1.84 -18.15
CA LYS A 189 4.09 -1.55 -19.16
C LYS A 189 4.36 -0.06 -19.32
N LYS A 190 3.31 0.77 -19.38
CA LYS A 190 3.47 2.24 -19.47
C LYS A 190 4.12 2.83 -18.21
N ASN A 191 3.74 2.35 -17.04
CA ASN A 191 4.29 2.82 -15.78
C ASN A 191 5.73 2.35 -15.59
N GLU A 192 6.08 1.14 -16.01
CA GLU A 192 7.46 0.64 -16.00
C GLU A 192 8.40 1.56 -16.82
N VAL A 193 7.99 1.94 -18.03
CA VAL A 193 8.76 2.89 -18.87
C VAL A 193 8.91 4.25 -18.17
N LYS A 194 7.87 4.74 -17.48
CA LYS A 194 7.93 6.00 -16.72
C LYS A 194 8.89 5.88 -15.54
N LEU A 195 8.83 4.79 -14.77
CA LEU A 195 9.73 4.56 -13.64
C LEU A 195 11.19 4.48 -14.08
N ILE A 196 11.49 3.79 -15.19
CA ILE A 196 12.85 3.75 -15.76
C ILE A 196 13.34 5.15 -16.16
N LYS A 197 12.46 5.99 -16.72
CA LYS A 197 12.81 7.39 -17.03
C LYS A 197 13.07 8.20 -15.76
N GLU A 198 12.25 8.02 -14.74
CA GLU A 198 12.40 8.70 -13.44
C GLU A 198 13.70 8.27 -12.73
N LEU A 199 14.04 6.99 -12.78
CA LEU A 199 15.29 6.45 -12.24
C LEU A 199 16.54 7.14 -12.83
N LYS A 200 16.50 7.51 -14.12
CA LYS A 200 17.59 8.22 -14.80
C LYS A 200 17.70 9.70 -14.43
N LYS A 201 16.60 10.33 -13.98
CA LYS A 201 16.53 11.78 -13.75
C LYS A 201 16.63 12.15 -12.28
N ASN A 202 16.16 11.30 -11.38
CA ASN A 202 15.94 11.63 -9.98
C ASN A 202 16.83 10.75 -9.08
N ILE A 203 17.88 11.37 -8.54
CA ILE A 203 18.86 10.67 -7.69
C ILE A 203 18.22 10.11 -6.40
N ASN A 204 17.26 10.83 -5.83
CA ASN A 204 16.54 10.36 -4.62
C ASN A 204 15.67 9.16 -4.94
N PHE A 205 15.02 9.14 -6.11
CA PHE A 205 14.26 7.99 -6.58
C PHE A 205 15.18 6.78 -6.79
N LYS A 206 16.34 6.98 -7.43
CA LYS A 206 17.36 5.93 -7.59
C LYS A 206 17.81 5.36 -6.24
N LYS A 207 18.08 6.21 -5.25
CA LYS A 207 18.43 5.79 -3.89
C LYS A 207 17.33 4.95 -3.25
N ASN A 208 16.06 5.36 -3.36
CA ASN A 208 14.93 4.60 -2.84
C ASN A 208 14.81 3.21 -3.49
N ILE A 209 14.99 3.11 -4.82
CA ILE A 209 14.96 1.83 -5.52
C ILE A 209 16.07 0.91 -5.03
N SER A 210 17.30 1.40 -4.92
CA SER A 210 18.43 0.62 -4.41
C SER A 210 18.17 0.13 -2.96
N GLU A 211 17.68 1.00 -2.07
CA GLU A 211 17.34 0.63 -0.69
C GLU A 211 16.22 -0.44 -0.63
N ILE A 212 15.22 -0.35 -1.51
CA ILE A 212 14.16 -1.37 -1.60
C ILE A 212 14.77 -2.69 -2.08
N SER A 213 15.62 -2.65 -3.11
CA SER A 213 16.28 -3.84 -3.69
C SER A 213 17.09 -4.57 -2.63
N VAL A 214 17.94 -3.85 -1.89
CA VAL A 214 18.73 -4.40 -0.78
C VAL A 214 17.83 -4.97 0.31
N SER A 215 16.78 -4.25 0.72
CA SER A 215 15.87 -4.72 1.80
C SER A 215 15.06 -5.97 1.40
N ARG A 216 14.91 -6.24 0.12
CA ARG A 216 14.20 -7.40 -0.42
C ARG A 216 15.12 -8.47 -1.02
N ALA A 217 16.43 -8.27 -0.99
CA ALA A 217 17.40 -9.18 -1.61
C ALA A 217 17.24 -10.62 -1.09
N SER A 218 17.06 -10.83 0.22
CA SER A 218 16.82 -12.16 0.80
C SER A 218 15.55 -12.82 0.29
N LEU A 219 14.50 -12.04 0.03
CA LEU A 219 13.25 -12.52 -0.56
C LEU A 219 13.46 -12.87 -2.04
N TYR A 220 14.07 -11.97 -2.80
CA TYR A 220 14.31 -12.16 -4.22
C TYR A 220 15.28 -13.31 -4.50
N SER A 221 16.34 -13.47 -3.70
CA SER A 221 17.25 -14.61 -3.83
C SER A 221 16.57 -15.96 -3.59
N SER A 222 15.54 -16.01 -2.75
CA SER A 222 14.75 -17.23 -2.57
C SER A 222 13.79 -17.50 -3.73
N TRP A 223 13.36 -16.45 -4.44
CA TRP A 223 12.46 -16.57 -5.59
C TRP A 223 13.24 -16.82 -6.88
N PHE A 224 14.40 -16.19 -7.00
CA PHE A 224 15.25 -16.14 -8.19
C PHE A 224 16.71 -16.38 -7.78
N PRO A 225 17.08 -17.61 -7.46
CA PRO A 225 18.39 -17.93 -6.86
C PRO A 225 19.59 -17.60 -7.76
N ASN A 226 19.37 -17.39 -9.05
CA ASN A 226 20.43 -17.16 -10.03
C ASN A 226 20.53 -15.68 -10.48
N LEU A 227 19.80 -14.76 -9.87
CA LEU A 227 19.86 -13.34 -10.20
C LEU A 227 20.95 -12.63 -9.39
N ASP A 228 21.61 -11.66 -10.02
CA ASP A 228 22.52 -10.72 -9.35
C ASP A 228 21.77 -9.51 -8.76
N GLU A 229 22.48 -8.68 -8.00
CA GLU A 229 21.88 -7.50 -7.37
C GLU A 229 21.31 -6.49 -8.37
N SER A 230 21.91 -6.39 -9.56
CA SER A 230 21.45 -5.45 -10.60
C SER A 230 20.10 -5.87 -11.18
N GLU A 231 19.81 -7.15 -11.14
CA GLU A 231 18.53 -7.70 -11.61
C GLU A 231 17.41 -7.50 -10.57
N TYR A 232 17.75 -7.37 -9.28
CA TYR A 232 16.76 -7.04 -8.24
C TYR A 232 16.14 -5.66 -8.43
N GLU A 233 16.90 -4.66 -8.90
CA GLU A 233 16.37 -3.35 -9.25
C GLU A 233 15.31 -3.44 -10.36
N LYS A 234 15.53 -4.28 -11.37
CA LYS A 234 14.55 -4.51 -12.44
C LYS A 234 13.26 -5.13 -11.90
N ILE A 235 13.38 -6.07 -10.97
CA ILE A 235 12.21 -6.67 -10.30
C ILE A 235 11.47 -5.61 -9.49
N VAL A 236 12.16 -4.75 -8.73
CA VAL A 236 11.54 -3.66 -7.97
C VAL A 236 10.81 -2.68 -8.89
N ILE A 237 11.40 -2.32 -10.03
CA ILE A 237 10.76 -1.46 -11.02
C ILE A 237 9.49 -2.11 -11.58
N LYS A 238 9.54 -3.39 -11.94
CA LYS A 238 8.38 -4.13 -12.45
C LYS A 238 7.25 -4.18 -11.41
N GLN A 239 7.56 -4.54 -10.18
CA GLN A 239 6.59 -4.53 -9.08
C GLN A 239 6.10 -3.10 -8.77
N GLY A 240 6.99 -2.11 -8.79
CA GLY A 240 6.62 -0.71 -8.64
C GLY A 240 5.63 -0.23 -9.70
N ALA A 241 5.77 -0.72 -10.93
CA ALA A 241 4.82 -0.43 -12.01
C ALA A 241 3.42 -1.03 -11.76
N GLU A 242 3.35 -2.22 -11.14
CA GLU A 242 2.09 -2.82 -10.70
C GLU A 242 1.42 -1.96 -9.62
N TYR A 243 2.19 -1.54 -8.60
CA TYR A 243 1.69 -0.66 -7.53
C TYR A 243 1.24 0.71 -8.05
N ALA A 244 2.00 1.32 -8.96
CA ALA A 244 1.61 2.58 -9.60
C ALA A 244 0.33 2.43 -10.43
N SER A 245 0.14 1.28 -11.07
CA SER A 245 -1.08 0.97 -11.82
C SER A 245 -2.28 0.77 -10.90
N MET A 246 -2.10 0.09 -9.75
CA MET A 246 -3.12 0.00 -8.72
C MET A 246 -3.51 1.38 -8.18
N GLY A 247 -2.52 2.22 -7.85
CA GLY A 247 -2.76 3.58 -7.38
C GLY A 247 -3.59 4.41 -8.35
N LYS A 248 -3.31 4.30 -9.65
CA LYS A 248 -4.10 4.94 -10.70
C LYS A 248 -5.54 4.41 -10.74
N LEU A 249 -5.74 3.09 -10.69
CA LEU A 249 -7.08 2.51 -10.65
C LEU A 249 -7.87 2.99 -9.44
N PHE A 250 -7.24 3.14 -8.27
CA PHE A 250 -7.93 3.61 -7.09
C PHE A 250 -8.43 5.06 -7.23
N ILE A 251 -7.63 5.95 -7.84
CA ILE A 251 -8.08 7.32 -8.10
C ILE A 251 -9.19 7.37 -9.15
N GLU A 252 -9.11 6.55 -10.19
CA GLU A 252 -10.11 6.53 -11.26
C GLU A 252 -11.47 5.97 -10.80
N ASN A 253 -11.48 5.07 -9.81
CA ASN A 253 -12.69 4.38 -9.37
C ASN A 253 -13.27 4.88 -8.04
N PHE A 254 -12.52 5.69 -7.26
CA PHE A 254 -12.96 6.15 -5.95
C PHE A 254 -12.83 7.65 -5.80
N LYS A 255 -13.78 8.26 -5.10
CA LYS A 255 -13.81 9.71 -4.91
C LYS A 255 -12.79 10.21 -3.88
N HIS A 256 -12.66 9.49 -2.77
CA HIS A 256 -11.80 9.87 -1.63
C HIS A 256 -10.97 8.69 -1.12
N PRO A 257 -10.16 8.05 -1.99
CA PRO A 257 -9.41 6.86 -1.60
C PRO A 257 -8.26 7.20 -0.66
N ILE A 258 -8.12 6.36 0.38
CA ILE A 258 -6.96 6.33 1.26
C ILE A 258 -6.43 4.90 1.23
N VAL A 259 -5.23 4.71 0.73
CA VAL A 259 -4.60 3.39 0.64
C VAL A 259 -3.85 3.09 1.93
N LEU A 260 -4.12 1.90 2.47
CA LEU A 260 -3.41 1.31 3.59
C LEU A 260 -2.42 0.28 3.04
N GLY A 261 -1.18 0.69 2.83
CA GLY A 261 -0.09 -0.19 2.39
C GLY A 261 0.50 -0.93 3.60
N LEU A 262 0.00 -2.13 3.87
CA LEU A 262 0.32 -2.87 5.08
C LEU A 262 1.34 -4.01 4.85
N ASP A 263 1.84 -4.18 3.63
CA ASP A 263 2.76 -5.25 3.25
C ASP A 263 4.24 -4.85 3.33
N HIS A 264 4.63 -3.78 2.66
CA HIS A 264 6.00 -3.28 2.66
C HIS A 264 6.04 -1.75 2.57
N PRO A 265 6.48 -1.04 3.63
CA PRO A 265 6.40 0.41 3.71
C PRO A 265 7.01 1.13 2.53
N LYS A 266 8.22 0.71 2.11
CA LYS A 266 8.93 1.35 1.00
C LYS A 266 8.28 1.10 -0.36
N MET A 267 7.64 -0.05 -0.57
CA MET A 267 6.89 -0.32 -1.80
C MET A 267 5.64 0.56 -1.92
N GLY A 268 5.10 0.96 -0.80
CA GLY A 268 3.92 1.82 -0.75
C GLY A 268 4.09 3.17 -1.45
N LEU A 269 5.31 3.70 -1.55
CA LEU A 269 5.56 4.96 -2.27
C LEU A 269 5.15 4.88 -3.76
N PHE A 270 5.14 3.68 -4.35
CA PHE A 270 4.74 3.51 -5.74
C PHE A 270 3.25 3.74 -5.98
N TYR A 271 2.36 3.54 -4.99
CA TYR A 271 0.93 3.84 -5.16
C TYR A 271 0.67 5.30 -5.53
N SER A 272 1.52 6.22 -5.04
CA SER A 272 1.37 7.67 -5.26
C SER A 272 2.42 8.29 -6.18
N VAL A 273 3.33 7.49 -6.76
CA VAL A 273 4.46 8.04 -7.55
C VAL A 273 4.02 8.83 -8.79
N PHE A 274 2.86 8.51 -9.35
CA PHE A 274 2.29 9.21 -10.51
C PHE A 274 0.88 9.75 -10.24
N SER A 275 0.51 9.96 -8.97
CA SER A 275 -0.83 10.36 -8.60
C SER A 275 -0.85 11.02 -7.22
N ASP A 276 -1.85 11.85 -6.94
CA ASP A 276 -2.09 12.49 -5.64
C ASP A 276 -2.78 11.56 -4.64
N LEU A 277 -2.54 10.26 -4.75
CA LEU A 277 -3.13 9.26 -3.88
C LEU A 277 -2.58 9.37 -2.47
N THR A 278 -3.45 9.48 -1.49
CA THR A 278 -3.06 9.41 -0.08
C THR A 278 -2.81 7.95 0.29
N ALA A 279 -1.56 7.60 0.55
CA ALA A 279 -1.19 6.27 0.99
C ALA A 279 -0.48 6.34 2.35
N ILE A 280 -0.96 5.55 3.30
CA ILE A 280 -0.37 5.36 4.63
C ILE A 280 0.20 3.95 4.71
N TYR A 281 1.33 3.82 5.37
CA TYR A 281 2.06 2.56 5.41
C TYR A 281 2.14 2.04 6.83
N GLY A 282 2.03 0.73 6.97
CA GLY A 282 2.30 0.01 8.19
C GLY A 282 3.37 -1.04 7.95
N ARG A 283 4.17 -1.30 8.95
CA ARG A 283 5.09 -2.42 8.96
C ARG A 283 4.51 -3.46 9.91
N PRO A 284 3.88 -4.55 9.41
CA PRO A 284 3.61 -5.66 10.30
C PRO A 284 4.94 -6.04 10.95
N LYS A 285 5.07 -5.84 12.25
CA LYS A 285 6.24 -6.38 12.97
C LYS A 285 6.14 -7.89 12.80
N TYR A 286 7.00 -8.43 11.97
CA TYR A 286 7.22 -9.85 11.90
C TYR A 286 7.92 -10.23 13.21
N VAL A 287 7.14 -10.68 14.17
CA VAL A 287 7.62 -11.36 15.37
C VAL A 287 7.49 -12.85 15.15
#